data_6d0450ea9d72dfb535b58293f92a8ee9
#
_entry.id   6d0450ea9d72dfb535b58293f92a8ee9
#
_cell.length_a   1.000
_cell.length_b   1.000
_cell.length_c   1.000
_cell.angle_alpha   90.00
_cell.angle_beta   90.00
_cell.angle_gamma   90.00
#
_symmetry.space_group_name_H-M   'P 1'
#
loop_
_entity.id
_entity.type
_entity.pdbx_description
1 polymer ?
#
loop_
_entity_poly.entity_id
_entity_poly.type
_entity_poly.pdbx_seq_one_letter_code
_entity_poly.pdbx_strand_id
1 'polypeptide(L)'
;MVTIAHIYNDFNGKFGIPRQSGLVEGLEARIVFCPEYRNADALRGLEGFSHIWLLWDFSQAHTDKWSPTVRPPRLGGNKRMGVWATRSPFRPNNIGLSSVRILRIELDTPEGPVIHVEGADLMNGTPILDIKPYLPFTDSHPEASSGWTTEADNTPLKVVIPDSARASYPFTPRQW
;
A
#
# COMPACT_ATOMS: atom_id res chain seq x y z
N MET A 1 -12.87 -13.79 -4.65
CA MET A 1 -12.12 -13.69 -3.38
C MET A 1 -12.98 -12.92 -2.40
N VAL A 2 -12.79 -13.13 -1.10
CA VAL A 2 -13.60 -12.48 -0.05
C VAL A 2 -12.77 -11.33 0.54
N THR A 3 -13.42 -10.20 0.81
CA THR A 3 -12.80 -9.08 1.55
C THR A 3 -12.84 -9.43 3.04
N ILE A 4 -11.67 -9.47 3.69
CA ILE A 4 -11.56 -9.78 5.13
C ILE A 4 -11.47 -8.53 6.00
N ALA A 5 -10.98 -7.43 5.44
CA ALA A 5 -10.75 -6.16 6.14
C ALA A 5 -10.73 -4.99 5.15
N HIS A 6 -10.72 -3.77 5.67
CA HIS A 6 -10.43 -2.56 4.92
C HIS A 6 -9.31 -1.79 5.59
N ILE A 7 -8.49 -1.10 4.79
CA ILE A 7 -7.48 -0.18 5.30
C ILE A 7 -8.04 1.24 5.33
N TYR A 8 -7.75 1.99 6.39
CA TYR A 8 -8.16 3.38 6.57
C TYR A 8 -6.95 4.27 6.81
N ASN A 9 -6.84 5.34 6.03
CA ASN A 9 -5.76 6.33 6.06
C ASN A 9 -6.24 7.68 5.50
N ASP A 10 -5.33 8.64 5.34
CA ASP A 10 -5.66 9.98 4.85
C ASP A 10 -5.71 10.10 3.30
N PHE A 11 -5.47 9.01 2.55
CA PHE A 11 -5.45 9.03 1.08
C PHE A 11 -6.84 8.76 0.49
N ASN A 12 -7.66 9.81 0.37
CA ASN A 12 -9.02 9.71 -0.16
C ASN A 12 -9.09 9.67 -1.69
N GLY A 13 -7.97 9.77 -2.38
CA GLY A 13 -7.89 9.71 -3.84
C GLY A 13 -6.55 9.16 -4.30
N LYS A 14 -6.47 8.79 -5.58
CA LYS A 14 -5.27 8.18 -6.19
C LYS A 14 -4.02 9.07 -6.24
N PHE A 15 -4.20 10.38 -6.09
CA PHE A 15 -3.09 11.33 -6.11
C PHE A 15 -2.52 11.52 -4.71
N GLY A 16 -1.20 11.55 -4.59
CA GLY A 16 -0.49 11.68 -3.31
C GLY A 16 -0.17 10.36 -2.62
N ILE A 17 -0.75 9.23 -3.06
CA ILE A 17 -0.38 7.92 -2.55
C ILE A 17 1.07 7.59 -2.97
N PRO A 18 1.92 7.06 -2.06
CA PRO A 18 3.24 6.57 -2.42
C PRO A 18 3.16 5.53 -3.54
N ARG A 19 4.13 5.53 -4.45
CA ARG A 19 4.12 4.59 -5.59
C ARG A 19 4.31 3.13 -5.20
N GLN A 20 4.94 2.88 -4.06
CA GLN A 20 5.15 1.55 -3.47
C GLN A 20 5.16 1.71 -1.95
N SER A 21 4.84 0.63 -1.25
CA SER A 21 4.91 0.56 0.20
C SER A 21 6.34 0.81 0.73
N GLY A 22 6.44 1.41 1.91
CA GLY A 22 7.71 1.65 2.58
C GLY A 22 8.58 2.77 2.01
N LEU A 23 8.13 3.51 0.97
CA LEU A 23 8.91 4.62 0.40
C LEU A 23 8.83 5.91 1.21
N VAL A 24 7.82 6.06 2.03
CA VAL A 24 7.59 7.26 2.85
C VAL A 24 7.31 6.83 4.28
N GLU A 25 8.12 7.33 5.20
CA GLU A 25 7.97 7.10 6.63
C GLU A 25 6.84 7.98 7.21
N GLY A 26 6.31 7.58 8.37
CA GLY A 26 5.29 8.34 9.09
C GLY A 26 3.89 8.29 8.49
N LEU A 27 3.64 7.52 7.45
CA LEU A 27 2.31 7.33 6.87
C LEU A 27 1.59 6.17 7.57
N GLU A 28 0.83 6.52 8.60
CA GLU A 28 0.08 5.54 9.36
C GLU A 28 -1.25 5.17 8.69
N ALA A 29 -1.66 3.92 8.88
CA ALA A 29 -2.95 3.41 8.48
C ALA A 29 -3.49 2.41 9.50
N ARG A 30 -4.81 2.17 9.47
CA ARG A 30 -5.49 1.20 10.31
C ARG A 30 -6.15 0.13 9.42
N ILE A 31 -5.96 -1.14 9.76
CA ILE A 31 -6.64 -2.26 9.14
C ILE A 31 -7.75 -2.69 10.09
N VAL A 32 -8.99 -2.56 9.64
CA VAL A 32 -10.20 -2.91 10.40
C VAL A 32 -10.87 -4.09 9.71
N PHE A 33 -11.08 -5.16 10.44
CA PHE A 33 -11.67 -6.38 9.92
C PHE A 33 -13.18 -6.23 9.67
N CYS A 34 -13.68 -6.93 8.65
CA CYS A 34 -15.11 -7.10 8.46
C CYS A 34 -15.72 -7.88 9.63
N PRO A 35 -17.00 -7.66 9.98
CA PRO A 35 -17.61 -8.26 11.18
C PRO A 35 -17.41 -9.76 11.32
N GLU A 36 -17.48 -10.50 10.23
CA GLU A 36 -17.32 -11.97 10.19
C GLU A 36 -15.91 -12.44 10.57
N TYR A 37 -14.90 -11.55 10.44
CA TYR A 37 -13.48 -11.86 10.65
C TYR A 37 -12.89 -11.16 11.88
N ARG A 38 -13.72 -10.50 12.71
CA ARG A 38 -13.32 -9.79 13.95
C ARG A 38 -13.04 -10.78 15.09
N ASN A 39 -12.03 -11.61 14.91
CA ASN A 39 -11.64 -12.58 15.93
C ASN A 39 -10.18 -12.34 16.36
N ALA A 40 -9.97 -11.98 17.62
CA ALA A 40 -8.65 -11.72 18.19
C ALA A 40 -7.73 -12.94 18.14
N ASP A 41 -8.28 -14.15 18.21
CA ASP A 41 -7.48 -15.38 18.11
C ASP A 41 -6.78 -15.53 16.75
N ALA A 42 -7.34 -14.96 15.70
CA ALA A 42 -6.71 -14.96 14.37
C ALA A 42 -5.44 -14.10 14.30
N LEU A 43 -5.23 -13.20 15.27
CA LEU A 43 -4.05 -12.33 15.37
C LEU A 43 -3.01 -12.86 16.37
N ARG A 44 -3.29 -13.96 17.04
CA ARG A 44 -2.39 -14.53 18.06
C ARG A 44 -1.03 -14.85 17.44
N GLY A 45 0.04 -14.29 18.00
CA GLY A 45 1.41 -14.45 17.53
C GLY A 45 1.83 -13.45 16.45
N LEU A 46 0.91 -12.63 15.90
CA LEU A 46 1.24 -11.63 14.90
C LEU A 46 2.10 -10.48 15.48
N GLU A 47 1.98 -10.23 16.77
CA GLU A 47 2.78 -9.25 17.53
C GLU A 47 4.29 -9.55 17.53
N GLY A 48 4.67 -10.78 17.21
CA GLY A 48 6.08 -11.18 17.05
C GLY A 48 6.70 -10.77 15.71
N PHE A 49 5.91 -10.27 14.77
CA PHE A 49 6.39 -9.87 13.43
C PHE A 49 6.44 -8.36 13.30
N SER A 50 7.51 -7.86 12.70
CA SER A 50 7.66 -6.42 12.43
C SER A 50 6.91 -5.97 11.17
N HIS A 51 6.72 -6.84 10.19
CA HIS A 51 6.09 -6.54 8.91
C HIS A 51 5.11 -7.63 8.51
N ILE A 52 4.13 -7.23 7.70
CA ILE A 52 3.15 -8.11 7.06
C ILE A 52 3.03 -7.81 5.58
N TRP A 53 2.69 -8.85 4.82
CA TRP A 53 2.17 -8.73 3.47
C TRP A 53 0.67 -8.46 3.53
N LEU A 54 0.22 -7.48 2.76
CA LEU A 54 -1.18 -7.24 2.44
C LEU A 54 -1.44 -7.68 1.01
N LEU A 55 -2.37 -8.60 0.81
CA LEU A 55 -2.98 -8.87 -0.48
C LEU A 55 -4.29 -8.08 -0.52
N TRP A 56 -4.48 -7.26 -1.55
CA TRP A 56 -5.60 -6.34 -1.58
C TRP A 56 -6.15 -6.16 -3.00
N ASP A 57 -7.33 -5.60 -3.11
CA ASP A 57 -8.03 -5.42 -4.38
C ASP A 57 -7.87 -3.99 -4.90
N PHE A 58 -7.43 -3.84 -6.15
CA PHE A 58 -7.51 -2.58 -6.88
C PHE A 58 -8.96 -2.26 -7.26
N SER A 59 -9.84 -2.11 -6.29
CA SER A 59 -11.29 -2.02 -6.44
C SER A 59 -11.78 -0.93 -7.41
N GLN A 60 -10.96 0.10 -7.66
CA GLN A 60 -11.28 1.16 -8.62
C GLN A 60 -10.64 0.97 -10.01
N ALA A 61 -9.97 -0.16 -10.25
CA ALA A 61 -9.29 -0.42 -11.51
C ALA A 61 -9.85 -1.64 -12.26
N HIS A 62 -11.00 -2.18 -11.80
CA HIS A 62 -11.66 -3.27 -12.48
C HIS A 62 -12.13 -2.83 -13.86
N THR A 63 -11.87 -3.66 -14.87
CA THR A 63 -12.28 -3.44 -16.26
C THR A 63 -12.76 -4.76 -16.87
N ASP A 64 -13.71 -4.70 -17.79
CA ASP A 64 -14.22 -5.87 -18.49
C ASP A 64 -13.19 -6.53 -19.42
N LYS A 65 -12.20 -5.76 -19.83
CA LYS A 65 -11.15 -6.21 -20.75
C LYS A 65 -9.76 -5.85 -20.21
N TRP A 66 -8.89 -6.83 -20.18
CA TRP A 66 -7.47 -6.60 -19.85
C TRP A 66 -6.65 -6.37 -21.13
N SER A 67 -5.49 -5.75 -20.96
CA SER A 67 -4.50 -5.57 -22.05
C SER A 67 -3.22 -6.31 -21.71
N PRO A 68 -2.59 -7.04 -22.66
CA PRO A 68 -1.31 -7.70 -22.43
C PRO A 68 -0.17 -6.71 -22.23
N THR A 69 -0.35 -5.44 -22.58
CA THR A 69 0.66 -4.39 -22.42
C THR A 69 0.08 -3.16 -21.75
N VAL A 70 0.94 -2.49 -20.99
CA VAL A 70 0.65 -1.19 -20.33
C VAL A 70 1.75 -0.18 -20.66
N ARG A 71 1.51 1.10 -20.38
CA ARG A 71 2.48 2.18 -20.53
C ARG A 71 2.85 2.74 -19.17
N PRO A 72 3.95 2.28 -18.56
CA PRO A 72 4.37 2.76 -17.25
C PRO A 72 4.68 4.26 -17.29
N PRO A 73 4.10 5.08 -16.38
CA PRO A 73 4.38 6.52 -16.31
C PRO A 73 5.88 6.82 -16.10
N ARG A 74 6.59 5.95 -15.35
CA ARG A 74 8.05 6.09 -15.09
C ARG A 74 8.92 6.01 -16.35
N LEU A 75 8.39 5.48 -17.45
CA LEU A 75 9.04 5.45 -18.76
C LEU A 75 8.47 6.54 -19.69
N GLY A 76 7.95 7.63 -19.12
CA GLY A 76 7.36 8.73 -19.87
C GLY A 76 6.01 8.42 -20.54
N GLY A 77 5.41 7.27 -20.22
CA GLY A 77 4.11 6.84 -20.77
C GLY A 77 4.11 6.44 -22.25
N ASN A 78 5.26 6.50 -22.93
CA ASN A 78 5.38 6.20 -24.38
C ASN A 78 5.82 4.76 -24.64
N LYS A 79 6.67 4.19 -23.80
CA LYS A 79 7.17 2.82 -23.94
C LYS A 79 6.14 1.81 -23.42
N ARG A 80 5.81 0.82 -24.24
CA ARG A 80 4.93 -0.30 -23.83
C ARG A 80 5.74 -1.38 -23.12
N MET A 81 5.19 -1.90 -22.03
CA MET A 81 5.75 -3.04 -21.29
C MET A 81 4.68 -4.11 -21.17
N GLY A 82 5.10 -5.38 -21.14
CA GLY A 82 4.20 -6.48 -20.81
C GLY A 82 3.60 -6.28 -19.40
N VAL A 83 2.31 -6.54 -19.23
CA VAL A 83 1.63 -6.30 -17.95
C VAL A 83 2.29 -7.09 -16.81
N TRP A 84 2.80 -8.29 -17.08
CA TRP A 84 3.49 -9.14 -16.10
C TRP A 84 4.86 -8.59 -15.66
N ALA A 85 5.47 -7.74 -16.47
CA ALA A 85 6.71 -7.04 -16.11
C ALA A 85 6.45 -5.73 -15.36
N THR A 86 5.24 -5.50 -14.86
CA THR A 86 4.84 -4.29 -14.14
C THR A 86 3.98 -4.62 -12.92
N ARG A 87 3.78 -3.64 -12.04
CA ARG A 87 2.80 -3.67 -10.95
C ARG A 87 1.53 -2.88 -11.27
N SER A 88 1.17 -2.79 -12.58
CA SER A 88 -0.06 -2.13 -13.02
C SER A 88 -1.30 -2.81 -12.43
N PRO A 89 -2.33 -2.05 -12.03
CA PRO A 89 -3.60 -2.59 -11.57
C PRO A 89 -4.44 -3.24 -12.69
N PHE A 90 -4.17 -2.91 -13.96
CA PHE A 90 -4.93 -3.39 -15.13
C PHE A 90 -4.49 -4.80 -15.51
N ARG A 91 -4.87 -5.75 -14.66
CA ARG A 91 -4.52 -7.18 -14.74
C ARG A 91 -5.81 -8.01 -14.79
N PRO A 92 -5.78 -9.28 -15.25
CA PRO A 92 -6.94 -10.16 -15.17
C PRO A 92 -7.48 -10.33 -13.75
N ASN A 93 -6.55 -10.41 -12.76
CA ASN A 93 -6.88 -10.35 -11.34
C ASN A 93 -6.26 -9.06 -10.79
N ASN A 94 -7.09 -8.14 -10.36
CA ASN A 94 -6.69 -6.81 -9.89
C ASN A 94 -6.12 -6.85 -8.45
N ILE A 95 -5.19 -7.78 -8.19
CA ILE A 95 -4.59 -7.99 -6.87
C ILE A 95 -3.36 -7.10 -6.71
N GLY A 96 -3.33 -6.34 -5.61
CA GLY A 96 -2.18 -5.65 -5.10
C GLY A 96 -1.44 -6.45 -4.04
N LEU A 97 -0.16 -6.18 -3.88
CA LEU A 97 0.71 -6.78 -2.87
C LEU A 97 1.61 -5.69 -2.29
N SER A 98 1.51 -5.48 -0.97
CA SER A 98 2.29 -4.46 -0.26
C SER A 98 2.84 -5.03 1.04
N SER A 99 4.12 -4.79 1.31
CA SER A 99 4.72 -5.06 2.61
C SER A 99 4.61 -3.79 3.46
N VAL A 100 4.05 -3.90 4.67
CA VAL A 100 3.87 -2.78 5.60
C VAL A 100 4.42 -3.12 6.97
N ARG A 101 4.88 -2.11 7.70
CA ARG A 101 5.37 -2.28 9.07
C ARG A 101 4.20 -2.30 10.05
N ILE A 102 4.20 -3.23 10.99
CA ILE A 102 3.26 -3.23 12.12
C ILE A 102 3.76 -2.19 13.14
N LEU A 103 2.89 -1.26 13.51
CA LEU A 103 3.15 -0.31 14.60
C LEU A 103 2.65 -0.86 15.93
N ARG A 104 1.40 -1.32 15.95
CA ARG A 104 0.75 -1.95 17.11
C ARG A 104 -0.48 -2.73 16.69
N ILE A 105 -0.94 -3.61 17.54
CA ILE A 105 -2.18 -4.37 17.40
C ILE A 105 -3.04 -4.07 18.63
N GLU A 106 -4.25 -3.59 18.40
CA GLU A 106 -5.26 -3.38 19.44
C GLU A 106 -6.33 -4.45 19.30
N LEU A 107 -6.43 -5.35 20.28
CA LEU A 107 -7.33 -6.51 20.22
C LEU A 107 -8.77 -6.18 20.65
N ASP A 108 -8.94 -5.17 21.50
CA ASP A 108 -10.23 -4.78 22.08
C ASP A 108 -10.55 -3.32 21.76
N THR A 109 -11.23 -3.12 20.64
CA THR A 109 -11.75 -1.81 20.22
C THR A 109 -13.23 -1.94 19.86
N PRO A 110 -13.99 -0.85 19.78
CA PRO A 110 -15.39 -0.87 19.30
C PRO A 110 -15.55 -1.46 17.89
N GLU A 111 -14.49 -1.43 17.10
CA GLU A 111 -14.44 -1.99 15.73
C GLU A 111 -13.94 -3.44 15.71
N GLY A 112 -13.73 -4.08 16.88
CA GLY A 112 -13.02 -5.35 17.03
C GLY A 112 -11.50 -5.16 16.99
N PRO A 113 -10.72 -6.22 16.71
CA PRO A 113 -9.27 -6.09 16.60
C PRO A 113 -8.86 -5.19 15.43
N VAL A 114 -7.86 -4.33 15.66
CA VAL A 114 -7.32 -3.38 14.68
C VAL A 114 -5.80 -3.53 14.61
N ILE A 115 -5.26 -3.58 13.38
CA ILE A 115 -3.81 -3.53 13.16
C ILE A 115 -3.44 -2.14 12.68
N HIS A 116 -2.57 -1.46 13.40
CA HIS A 116 -1.98 -0.19 12.97
C HIS A 116 -0.68 -0.47 12.23
N VAL A 117 -0.57 0.07 11.03
CA VAL A 117 0.56 -0.15 10.13
C VAL A 117 1.13 1.16 9.63
N GLU A 118 2.36 1.12 9.13
CA GLU A 118 3.04 2.24 8.51
C GLU A 118 3.55 1.87 7.11
N GLY A 119 3.57 2.86 6.22
CA GLY A 119 4.16 2.76 4.90
C GLY A 119 3.23 2.10 3.86
N ALA A 120 1.93 2.10 4.09
CA ALA A 120 0.96 1.60 3.12
C ALA A 120 0.87 2.51 1.89
N ASP A 121 0.78 1.90 0.71
CA ASP A 121 0.58 2.54 -0.59
C ASP A 121 -0.83 2.30 -1.15
N LEU A 122 -1.80 2.19 -0.26
CA LEU A 122 -3.20 1.92 -0.56
C LEU A 122 -4.06 3.16 -0.32
N MET A 123 -5.13 3.29 -1.10
CA MET A 123 -6.13 4.31 -0.90
C MET A 123 -7.01 3.99 0.31
N ASN A 124 -7.55 5.02 0.95
CA ASN A 124 -8.51 4.87 2.03
C ASN A 124 -9.71 4.01 1.61
N GLY A 125 -10.09 3.06 2.45
CA GLY A 125 -11.19 2.12 2.20
C GLY A 125 -10.84 0.96 1.27
N THR A 126 -9.57 0.78 0.86
CA THR A 126 -9.16 -0.34 0.00
C THR A 126 -9.45 -1.68 0.66
N PRO A 127 -10.13 -2.63 -0.05
CA PRO A 127 -10.40 -3.96 0.47
C PRO A 127 -9.12 -4.80 0.61
N ILE A 128 -8.92 -5.41 1.77
CA ILE A 128 -7.86 -6.39 2.06
C ILE A 128 -8.44 -7.79 1.88
N LEU A 129 -7.73 -8.61 1.12
CA LEU A 129 -8.12 -9.98 0.77
C LEU A 129 -7.42 -11.03 1.64
N ASP A 130 -6.19 -10.74 2.06
CA ASP A 130 -5.41 -11.63 2.92
C ASP A 130 -4.28 -10.86 3.61
N ILE A 131 -3.83 -11.38 4.76
CA ILE A 131 -2.71 -10.87 5.55
C ILE A 131 -1.78 -12.04 5.85
N LYS A 132 -0.48 -11.88 5.58
CA LYS A 132 0.54 -12.88 5.90
C LYS A 132 1.73 -12.23 6.61
N PRO A 133 2.38 -12.91 7.55
CA PRO A 133 3.62 -12.39 8.13
C PRO A 133 4.71 -12.30 7.06
N TYR A 134 5.53 -11.26 7.14
CA TYR A 134 6.73 -11.13 6.33
C TYR A 134 7.87 -11.91 6.98
N LEU A 135 8.51 -12.79 6.22
CA LEU A 135 9.59 -13.66 6.68
C LEU A 135 10.90 -13.27 5.97
N PRO A 136 11.81 -12.49 6.61
CA PRO A 136 13.00 -11.96 5.94
C PRO A 136 13.89 -13.03 5.29
N PHE A 137 13.97 -14.21 5.88
CA PHE A 137 14.82 -15.30 5.39
C PHE A 137 14.33 -15.94 4.08
N THR A 138 13.08 -15.72 3.69
CA THR A 138 12.49 -16.25 2.46
C THR A 138 11.90 -15.18 1.54
N ASP A 139 11.44 -14.05 2.09
CA ASP A 139 10.79 -12.99 1.31
C ASP A 139 11.78 -11.94 0.78
N SER A 140 13.00 -11.89 1.36
CA SER A 140 14.01 -10.91 0.96
C SER A 140 15.03 -11.52 0.00
N HIS A 141 15.22 -10.88 -1.15
CA HIS A 141 16.21 -11.21 -2.17
C HIS A 141 17.05 -9.96 -2.49
N PRO A 142 18.04 -9.60 -1.62
CA PRO A 142 18.83 -8.37 -1.80
C PRO A 142 19.59 -8.32 -3.14
N GLU A 143 19.93 -9.49 -3.69
CA GLU A 143 20.63 -9.66 -4.98
C GLU A 143 19.70 -9.57 -6.20
N ALA A 144 18.38 -9.50 -6.01
CA ALA A 144 17.42 -9.52 -7.10
C ALA A 144 17.57 -8.30 -8.04
N SER A 145 17.58 -8.54 -9.33
CA SER A 145 17.58 -7.48 -10.33
C SER A 145 16.22 -6.82 -10.46
N SER A 146 16.21 -5.50 -10.64
CA SER A 146 14.98 -4.70 -10.74
C SER A 146 14.52 -4.45 -12.18
N GLY A 147 15.16 -5.06 -13.17
CA GLY A 147 14.82 -4.96 -14.59
C GLY A 147 14.75 -3.50 -15.07
N TRP A 148 13.77 -3.19 -15.90
CA TRP A 148 13.60 -1.85 -16.50
C TRP A 148 13.40 -0.72 -15.48
N THR A 149 13.10 -1.01 -14.22
CA THR A 149 12.89 0.03 -13.20
C THR A 149 14.18 0.74 -12.82
N THR A 150 15.34 0.16 -13.11
CA THR A 150 16.66 0.80 -12.93
C THR A 150 16.96 1.82 -14.01
N GLU A 151 16.33 1.71 -15.18
CA GLU A 151 16.49 2.65 -16.31
C GLU A 151 15.64 3.93 -16.13
N ALA A 152 14.68 3.89 -15.20
CA ALA A 152 13.81 5.03 -14.98
C ALA A 152 14.51 6.11 -14.15
N ASP A 153 14.32 7.38 -14.53
CA ASP A 153 14.78 8.51 -13.72
C ASP A 153 14.06 8.51 -12.37
N ASN A 154 14.84 8.35 -11.32
CA ASN A 154 14.40 8.32 -9.93
C ASN A 154 14.83 9.58 -9.16
N THR A 155 15.29 10.63 -9.86
CA THR A 155 15.72 11.87 -9.23
C THR A 155 14.59 12.46 -8.39
N PRO A 156 14.78 12.67 -7.08
CA PRO A 156 13.76 13.28 -6.24
C PRO A 156 13.47 14.71 -6.71
N LEU A 157 12.18 15.04 -6.81
CA LEU A 157 11.76 16.41 -7.06
C LEU A 157 11.98 17.23 -5.79
N LYS A 158 12.67 18.36 -5.91
CA LYS A 158 12.74 19.37 -4.84
C LYS A 158 11.43 20.15 -4.83
N VAL A 159 10.59 19.90 -3.82
CA VAL A 159 9.36 20.67 -3.62
C VAL A 159 9.67 21.88 -2.75
N VAL A 160 9.40 23.08 -3.25
CA VAL A 160 9.50 24.34 -2.50
C VAL A 160 8.08 24.87 -2.27
N ILE A 161 7.68 24.93 -1.01
CA ILE A 161 6.40 25.50 -0.60
C ILE A 161 6.69 26.93 -0.09
N PRO A 162 6.30 27.98 -0.81
CA PRO A 162 6.51 29.35 -0.34
C PRO A 162 5.69 29.64 0.90
N ASP A 163 6.18 30.53 1.78
CA ASP A 163 5.53 30.86 3.04
C ASP A 163 4.09 31.38 2.88
N SER A 164 3.81 32.09 1.79
CA SER A 164 2.46 32.53 1.42
C SER A 164 1.49 31.36 1.22
N ALA A 165 1.96 30.24 0.64
CA ALA A 165 1.13 29.05 0.47
C ALA A 165 0.95 28.29 1.80
N ARG A 166 1.96 28.28 2.67
CA ARG A 166 1.86 27.68 4.02
C ARG A 166 0.83 28.40 4.87
N ALA A 167 0.74 29.73 4.77
CA ALA A 167 -0.22 30.54 5.51
C ALA A 167 -1.68 30.28 5.08
N SER A 168 -1.90 29.90 3.82
CA SER A 168 -3.23 29.61 3.27
C SER A 168 -3.74 28.21 3.60
N TYR A 169 -2.86 27.29 3.98
CA TYR A 169 -3.18 25.96 4.43
C TYR A 169 -2.65 25.79 5.85
N PRO A 170 -3.50 25.85 6.87
CA PRO A 170 -3.08 25.57 8.24
C PRO A 170 -2.70 24.09 8.32
N PHE A 171 -1.48 23.79 7.94
CA PHE A 171 -0.85 22.51 8.17
C PHE A 171 -0.57 22.44 9.67
N THR A 172 -1.44 21.79 10.41
CA THR A 172 -1.12 21.41 11.78
C THR A 172 -0.20 20.22 11.68
N PRO A 173 1.11 20.35 11.99
CA PRO A 173 1.96 19.19 12.09
C PRO A 173 1.34 18.30 13.16
N ARG A 174 0.93 17.09 12.80
CA ARG A 174 0.64 16.09 13.82
C ARG A 174 1.95 15.95 14.60
N GLN A 175 1.92 16.20 15.88
CA GLN A 175 3.03 15.84 16.76
C GLN A 175 3.06 14.30 16.76
N TRP A 176 4.08 13.79 16.10
CA TRP A 176 4.40 12.37 16.05
C TRP A 176 5.11 11.96 17.33
#